data_646a407b848ab0e369b35f8c95e30079
#
_entry.id   646a407b848ab0e369b35f8c95e30079
#
_cell.length_a   1.000
_cell.length_b   1.000
_cell.length_c   1.000
_cell.angle_alpha   90.00
_cell.angle_beta   90.00
_cell.angle_gamma   90.00
#
_symmetry.space_group_name_H-M   'P 1'
#
loop_
_entity.id
_entity.type
_entity.pdbx_description
1 polymer ?
#
loop_
_entity_poly.entity_id
_entity_poly.type
_entity_poly.pdbx_seq_one_letter_code
_entity_poly.pdbx_strand_id
1 'polypeptide(L)'
;MSSGRVSLTPTLEQKHSGVPARLLHKAQRAKSLIHDIATKKTKARQRLPVVPQGIDRDRFVRALEELANDIGKEHVQVNDKPLEDGWYMESPNTHDGMAVTDEEELVASAVVYPGDTEDVQKIVIWANKYLVPLHPISMGRNFGYGGAAPRVRGAVVIDLGKRMNKILNIDPDDCTCLVEPGVSYYAMYEEMQKRGYKHLWLDVPDLGGGSMVGNALDHGVGYTPYGDHFGIHSGMEVVLPTGEVVRTGMGALPGNNTWQLFQYGYGPYIDGIFTQSNFGIVTKMGFGLMPDPGGHESFLYTFKNEEDLGPLVEIVRPLRIAMILDNIANIRHALQLLALSGKPRSTFYDGDGPFPMDKMKEHLKSHPYGECTWVYFGTCYGPKEVRQLKLDTIHREFTKIPGAKRIDPSTLPPTDYFWSRDKIASGEPDLEELAWVNWWPNGGHIAFSPVSPTRGADAMKLWHMAKKQWEASGLDFSLDFIVGLRELHLVVEAVYDRDDAKQRDIALGVMRTLIDDAAKEGYGEYRTHLLLSDQVAGTYSWNNSALMKLNEKMKDCLDPNGILAPGRNGIWPARYRGRGWELYTNRASSEGNGVAPPAGATRL
;
A
#
# COMPACT_ATOMS: atom_id res chain seq x y z
N MET A 1 14.20 -7.66 -29.66
CA MET A 1 13.35 -6.53 -29.33
C MET A 1 13.57 -6.23 -27.86
N SER A 2 14.09 -5.03 -27.54
CA SER A 2 14.53 -4.67 -26.20
C SER A 2 13.34 -4.72 -25.24
N SER A 3 13.50 -5.45 -24.13
CA SER A 3 12.58 -5.45 -23.02
C SER A 3 12.46 -4.03 -22.48
N GLY A 4 11.41 -3.31 -22.89
CA GLY A 4 11.11 -2.01 -22.35
C GLY A 4 10.77 -2.15 -20.87
N ARG A 5 11.74 -1.98 -19.98
CA ARG A 5 11.46 -1.59 -18.61
C ARG A 5 10.67 -0.30 -18.72
N VAL A 6 9.40 -0.33 -18.33
CA VAL A 6 8.66 0.91 -18.13
C VAL A 6 9.41 1.67 -17.04
N SER A 7 10.12 2.72 -17.42
CA SER A 7 10.81 3.60 -16.50
C SER A 7 9.75 4.17 -15.56
N LEU A 8 9.89 3.93 -14.27
CA LEU A 8 8.99 4.44 -13.23
C LEU A 8 9.14 5.93 -12.99
N THR A 9 10.20 6.49 -13.52
CA THR A 9 10.37 7.94 -13.64
C THR A 9 9.91 8.34 -15.03
N PRO A 10 8.90 9.22 -15.14
CA PRO A 10 8.60 9.84 -16.42
C PRO A 10 9.90 10.38 -16.99
N THR A 11 10.18 10.12 -18.26
CA THR A 11 11.26 10.82 -18.97
C THR A 11 10.81 12.27 -19.06
N LEU A 12 11.22 13.05 -18.09
CA LEU A 12 10.86 14.48 -17.92
C LEU A 12 11.16 15.33 -19.16
N GLU A 13 12.09 14.87 -20.01
CA GLU A 13 12.51 15.62 -21.19
C GLU A 13 11.47 15.69 -22.32
N GLN A 14 10.48 14.81 -22.36
CA GLN A 14 9.49 14.76 -23.44
C GLN A 14 8.15 15.49 -23.15
N LYS A 15 7.95 16.04 -21.94
CA LYS A 15 6.62 16.50 -21.48
C LYS A 15 6.48 18.00 -21.21
N HIS A 16 7.45 18.84 -21.59
CA HIS A 16 7.57 20.17 -20.95
C HIS A 16 7.02 21.37 -21.69
N SER A 17 6.26 21.23 -22.75
CA SER A 17 5.53 22.35 -23.32
C SER A 17 4.21 22.58 -22.56
N GLY A 18 4.24 23.42 -21.55
CA GLY A 18 3.04 23.85 -20.84
C GLY A 18 2.94 23.56 -19.34
N VAL A 19 3.88 22.79 -18.77
CA VAL A 19 3.91 22.56 -17.32
C VAL A 19 4.43 23.79 -16.60
N PRO A 20 3.76 24.32 -15.56
CA PRO A 20 4.28 25.40 -14.75
C PRO A 20 5.68 25.12 -14.22
N ALA A 21 6.57 26.10 -14.20
CA ALA A 21 7.96 25.95 -13.76
C ALA A 21 8.07 25.32 -12.35
N ARG A 22 7.12 25.62 -11.47
CA ARG A 22 7.01 25.02 -10.13
C ARG A 22 6.83 23.50 -10.14
N LEU A 23 6.03 22.97 -11.09
CA LEU A 23 5.78 21.54 -11.22
C LEU A 23 7.00 20.82 -11.83
N LEU A 24 7.69 21.49 -12.74
CA LEU A 24 8.95 21.01 -13.32
C LEU A 24 10.02 20.85 -12.24
N HIS A 25 10.17 21.85 -11.37
CA HIS A 25 11.14 21.82 -10.28
C HIS A 25 10.83 20.70 -9.28
N LYS A 26 9.55 20.47 -8.98
CA LYS A 26 9.12 19.36 -8.11
C LYS A 26 9.39 17.99 -8.71
N ALA A 27 9.09 17.81 -9.99
CA ALA A 27 9.38 16.55 -10.67
C ALA A 27 10.89 16.25 -10.69
N GLN A 28 11.73 17.27 -10.85
CA GLN A 28 13.19 17.14 -10.76
C GLN A 28 13.63 16.81 -9.33
N ARG A 29 13.00 17.41 -8.32
CA ARG A 29 13.28 17.12 -6.90
C ARG A 29 12.86 15.70 -6.54
N ALA A 30 11.67 15.27 -6.90
CA ALA A 30 11.19 13.91 -6.66
C ALA A 30 12.13 12.88 -7.32
N LYS A 31 12.59 13.14 -8.54
CA LYS A 31 13.57 12.30 -9.24
C LYS A 31 14.91 12.23 -8.48
N SER A 32 15.40 13.34 -7.95
CA SER A 32 16.63 13.38 -7.15
C SER A 32 16.47 12.62 -5.84
N LEU A 33 15.37 12.87 -5.10
CA LEU A 33 15.07 12.18 -3.84
C LEU A 33 14.94 10.66 -4.04
N ILE A 34 14.25 10.24 -5.10
CA ILE A 34 14.11 8.83 -5.45
C ILE A 34 15.47 8.23 -5.81
N HIS A 35 16.32 8.95 -6.53
CA HIS A 35 17.65 8.49 -6.86
C HIS A 35 18.51 8.32 -5.60
N ASP A 36 18.44 9.27 -4.67
CA ASP A 36 19.17 9.21 -3.40
C ASP A 36 18.69 8.02 -2.53
N ILE A 37 17.39 7.77 -2.48
CA ILE A 37 16.81 6.59 -1.83
C ILE A 37 17.25 5.32 -2.56
N ALA A 38 17.25 5.35 -3.88
CA ALA A 38 17.59 4.25 -4.78
C ALA A 38 19.00 3.72 -4.61
N THR A 39 19.94 4.61 -4.35
CA THR A 39 21.37 4.28 -4.29
C THR A 39 21.84 3.88 -2.90
N LYS A 40 21.03 4.11 -1.86
CA LYS A 40 21.34 3.69 -0.50
C LYS A 40 21.19 2.17 -0.37
N LYS A 41 22.32 1.50 -0.23
CA LYS A 41 22.36 0.06 0.06
C LYS A 41 22.41 -0.15 1.56
N THR A 42 21.62 -1.07 2.07
CA THR A 42 21.78 -1.61 3.43
C THR A 42 23.11 -2.36 3.51
N LYS A 43 23.65 -2.50 4.71
CA LYS A 43 24.75 -3.46 4.94
C LYS A 43 24.26 -4.83 4.50
N ALA A 44 25.03 -5.46 3.61
CA ALA A 44 24.64 -6.72 2.99
C ALA A 44 24.22 -7.74 4.05
N ARG A 45 22.95 -8.08 4.07
CA ARG A 45 22.42 -9.18 4.86
C ARG A 45 22.36 -10.39 3.96
N GLN A 46 22.98 -11.46 4.40
CA GLN A 46 22.92 -12.70 3.65
C GLN A 46 21.61 -13.42 3.96
N ARG A 47 20.60 -13.20 3.13
CA ARG A 47 19.38 -13.99 3.14
C ARG A 47 19.57 -15.19 2.23
N LEU A 48 19.60 -16.37 2.83
CA LEU A 48 19.87 -17.62 2.10
C LEU A 48 18.54 -18.25 1.67
N PRO A 49 18.31 -18.42 0.37
CA PRO A 49 17.16 -19.15 -0.13
C PRO A 49 17.17 -20.61 0.33
N VAL A 50 15.97 -21.16 0.48
CA VAL A 50 15.77 -22.57 0.88
C VAL A 50 14.74 -23.21 -0.04
N VAL A 51 14.79 -24.52 -0.18
CA VAL A 51 13.73 -25.25 -0.88
C VAL A 51 12.44 -25.25 -0.08
N PRO A 52 11.27 -25.32 -0.73
CA PRO A 52 9.99 -25.46 -0.05
C PRO A 52 9.97 -26.71 0.85
N GLN A 53 9.28 -26.59 1.99
CA GLN A 53 9.15 -27.72 2.90
C GLN A 53 8.43 -28.92 2.24
N GLY A 54 8.97 -30.10 2.44
CA GLY A 54 8.38 -31.35 1.95
C GLY A 54 8.79 -31.76 0.54
N ILE A 55 9.73 -31.02 -0.06
CA ILE A 55 10.37 -31.42 -1.32
C ILE A 55 11.91 -31.42 -1.14
N ASP A 56 12.58 -32.41 -1.66
CA ASP A 56 14.05 -32.41 -1.69
C ASP A 56 14.59 -31.52 -2.81
N ARG A 57 15.85 -31.09 -2.67
CA ARG A 57 16.49 -30.14 -3.59
C ARG A 57 16.47 -30.64 -5.05
N ASP A 58 16.84 -31.88 -5.29
CA ASP A 58 16.96 -32.39 -6.67
C ASP A 58 15.58 -32.50 -7.34
N ARG A 59 14.58 -32.92 -6.56
CA ARG A 59 13.19 -32.94 -7.04
C ARG A 59 12.68 -31.55 -7.32
N PHE A 60 13.00 -30.57 -6.47
CA PHE A 60 12.59 -29.17 -6.68
C PHE A 60 13.25 -28.56 -7.92
N VAL A 61 14.56 -28.80 -8.12
CA VAL A 61 15.26 -28.31 -9.32
C VAL A 61 14.63 -28.90 -10.59
N ARG A 62 14.41 -30.22 -10.63
CA ARG A 62 13.73 -30.89 -11.77
C ARG A 62 12.31 -30.32 -11.99
N ALA A 63 11.59 -30.01 -10.91
CA ALA A 63 10.27 -29.39 -11.03
C ALA A 63 10.35 -28.00 -11.67
N LEU A 64 11.33 -27.17 -11.28
CA LEU A 64 11.56 -25.87 -11.89
C LEU A 64 11.98 -25.97 -13.36
N GLU A 65 12.80 -26.99 -13.72
CA GLU A 65 13.16 -27.25 -15.11
C GLU A 65 11.94 -27.64 -15.97
N GLU A 66 11.01 -28.43 -15.42
CA GLU A 66 9.75 -28.74 -16.09
C GLU A 66 8.94 -27.45 -16.33
N LEU A 67 8.74 -26.64 -15.30
CA LEU A 67 8.04 -25.38 -15.44
C LEU A 67 8.71 -24.44 -16.45
N ALA A 68 10.05 -24.40 -16.44
CA ALA A 68 10.83 -23.58 -17.40
C ALA A 68 10.64 -24.04 -18.85
N ASN A 69 10.37 -25.32 -19.10
CA ASN A 69 10.02 -25.79 -20.44
C ASN A 69 8.61 -25.37 -20.86
N ASP A 70 7.68 -25.19 -19.91
CA ASP A 70 6.28 -24.84 -20.19
C ASP A 70 6.08 -23.34 -20.41
N ILE A 71 6.82 -22.46 -19.68
CA ILE A 71 6.64 -21.00 -19.72
C ILE A 71 7.84 -20.23 -20.28
N GLY A 72 8.94 -20.93 -20.59
CA GLY A 72 10.22 -20.34 -21.04
C GLY A 72 11.28 -20.24 -19.95
N LYS A 73 12.50 -20.65 -20.25
CA LYS A 73 13.62 -20.69 -19.28
C LYS A 73 13.98 -19.32 -18.73
N GLU A 74 13.88 -18.29 -19.56
CA GLU A 74 14.14 -16.89 -19.20
C GLU A 74 13.08 -16.31 -18.25
N HIS A 75 11.99 -17.04 -18.02
CA HIS A 75 10.88 -16.65 -17.15
C HIS A 75 10.89 -17.37 -15.79
N VAL A 76 11.91 -18.16 -15.53
CA VAL A 76 12.13 -18.85 -14.24
C VAL A 76 13.48 -18.44 -13.67
N GLN A 77 13.46 -17.68 -12.59
CA GLN A 77 14.67 -17.28 -11.86
C GLN A 77 14.78 -18.12 -10.60
N VAL A 78 15.85 -18.90 -10.48
CA VAL A 78 16.17 -19.66 -9.27
C VAL A 78 17.02 -18.78 -8.35
N ASN A 79 16.68 -18.71 -7.08
CA ASN A 79 17.47 -18.03 -6.08
C ASN A 79 18.45 -19.03 -5.46
N ASP A 80 19.62 -19.17 -6.05
CA ASP A 80 20.69 -20.12 -5.62
C ASP A 80 21.84 -19.42 -4.88
N LYS A 81 21.74 -18.12 -4.67
CA LYS A 81 22.74 -17.27 -4.02
C LYS A 81 22.11 -16.45 -2.91
N PRO A 82 22.91 -15.95 -1.96
CA PRO A 82 22.44 -14.99 -0.98
C PRO A 82 21.80 -13.78 -1.68
N LEU A 83 20.62 -13.38 -1.20
CA LEU A 83 19.91 -12.22 -1.73
C LEU A 83 20.41 -10.95 -1.06
N GLU A 84 20.72 -9.97 -1.87
CA GLU A 84 21.09 -8.62 -1.43
C GLU A 84 19.87 -7.72 -1.41
N ASP A 85 19.83 -6.76 -0.49
CA ASP A 85 18.85 -5.70 -0.52
C ASP A 85 19.08 -4.85 -1.78
N GLY A 86 18.02 -4.72 -2.57
CA GLY A 86 17.98 -3.88 -3.76
C GLY A 86 17.30 -2.55 -3.49
N TRP A 87 17.24 -1.72 -4.51
CA TRP A 87 16.45 -0.51 -4.47
C TRP A 87 14.94 -0.84 -4.44
N TYR A 88 14.16 -0.03 -3.72
CA TYR A 88 12.70 -0.21 -3.56
C TYR A 88 11.94 -0.41 -4.86
N MET A 89 12.29 0.36 -5.89
CA MET A 89 11.57 0.35 -7.17
C MET A 89 12.08 -0.74 -8.12
N GLU A 90 13.25 -1.27 -7.87
CA GLU A 90 13.85 -2.41 -8.56
C GLU A 90 14.00 -3.60 -7.62
N SER A 91 13.24 -3.60 -6.54
CA SER A 91 13.29 -4.61 -5.50
C SER A 91 13.36 -6.00 -6.12
N PRO A 92 14.27 -6.84 -5.65
CA PRO A 92 14.21 -8.24 -5.99
C PRO A 92 12.85 -8.76 -5.51
N ASN A 93 12.11 -9.41 -6.38
CA ASN A 93 10.75 -9.87 -6.15
C ASN A 93 10.70 -11.08 -5.20
N THR A 94 11.42 -11.02 -4.09
CA THR A 94 11.76 -12.17 -3.26
C THR A 94 11.69 -11.90 -1.77
N HIS A 95 11.67 -10.63 -1.32
CA HIS A 95 11.70 -10.28 0.10
C HIS A 95 11.11 -8.90 0.39
N ASP A 96 11.01 -8.55 1.67
CA ASP A 96 10.59 -7.23 2.12
C ASP A 96 11.69 -6.18 1.94
N GLY A 97 11.46 -5.20 1.07
CA GLY A 97 12.40 -4.10 0.82
C GLY A 97 12.59 -3.16 2.02
N MET A 98 11.64 -3.11 2.97
CA MET A 98 11.74 -2.31 4.20
C MET A 98 12.55 -3.03 5.29
N ALA A 99 12.75 -4.34 5.15
CA ALA A 99 13.65 -5.13 5.97
C ALA A 99 13.45 -4.95 7.49
N VAL A 100 12.18 -4.99 7.93
CA VAL A 100 11.84 -4.86 9.35
C VAL A 100 12.38 -6.02 10.20
N THR A 101 12.69 -7.14 9.57
CA THR A 101 13.31 -8.31 10.20
C THR A 101 14.49 -8.84 9.38
N ASP A 102 15.42 -9.50 10.06
CA ASP A 102 16.55 -10.23 9.43
C ASP A 102 16.21 -11.70 9.15
N GLU A 103 14.99 -12.15 9.42
CA GLU A 103 14.62 -13.54 9.29
C GLU A 103 14.77 -14.01 7.84
N GLU A 104 15.55 -15.07 7.63
CA GLU A 104 15.70 -15.75 6.34
C GLU A 104 14.40 -16.39 5.84
N GLU A 105 13.37 -16.40 6.68
CA GLU A 105 12.14 -17.16 6.50
C GLU A 105 11.20 -16.56 5.48
N LEU A 106 11.34 -15.27 5.23
CA LEU A 106 10.51 -14.51 4.31
C LEU A 106 11.14 -14.41 2.92
N VAL A 107 11.95 -15.38 2.53
CA VAL A 107 12.70 -15.38 1.27
C VAL A 107 12.17 -16.44 0.31
N ALA A 108 11.96 -16.05 -0.96
CA ALA A 108 11.54 -16.96 -2.01
C ALA A 108 12.68 -17.86 -2.49
N SER A 109 12.35 -19.10 -2.84
CA SER A 109 13.28 -20.04 -3.49
C SER A 109 13.50 -19.75 -4.97
N ALA A 110 12.46 -19.24 -5.63
CA ALA A 110 12.49 -18.87 -7.03
C ALA A 110 11.45 -17.78 -7.34
N VAL A 111 11.61 -17.14 -8.49
CA VAL A 111 10.63 -16.20 -9.04
C VAL A 111 10.25 -16.65 -10.43
N VAL A 112 8.96 -16.64 -10.73
CA VAL A 112 8.42 -16.94 -12.05
C VAL A 112 7.66 -15.74 -12.62
N TYR A 113 7.79 -15.53 -13.93
CA TYR A 113 7.28 -14.35 -14.63
C TYR A 113 6.28 -14.76 -15.72
N PRO A 114 4.99 -14.97 -15.39
CA PRO A 114 3.97 -15.30 -16.39
C PRO A 114 3.73 -14.14 -17.36
N GLY A 115 3.43 -14.45 -18.63
CA GLY A 115 3.14 -13.47 -19.67
C GLY A 115 1.66 -13.22 -19.90
N ASP A 116 0.83 -14.16 -19.46
CA ASP A 116 -0.62 -14.13 -19.63
C ASP A 116 -1.33 -15.07 -18.64
N THR A 117 -2.63 -15.14 -18.74
CA THR A 117 -3.48 -15.99 -17.88
C THR A 117 -3.17 -17.49 -18.04
N GLU A 118 -2.79 -17.95 -19.25
CA GLU A 118 -2.45 -19.34 -19.51
C GLU A 118 -1.16 -19.75 -18.79
N ASP A 119 -0.14 -18.89 -18.79
CA ASP A 119 1.10 -19.11 -18.01
C ASP A 119 0.78 -19.22 -16.51
N VAL A 120 -0.13 -18.38 -15.98
CA VAL A 120 -0.56 -18.46 -14.57
C VAL A 120 -1.25 -19.80 -14.30
N GLN A 121 -2.09 -20.32 -15.20
CA GLN A 121 -2.71 -21.64 -15.07
C GLN A 121 -1.66 -22.76 -15.03
N LYS A 122 -0.66 -22.73 -15.94
CA LYS A 122 0.44 -23.70 -15.97
C LYS A 122 1.21 -23.72 -14.65
N ILE A 123 1.53 -22.53 -14.11
CA ILE A 123 2.22 -22.38 -12.82
C ILE A 123 1.40 -22.98 -11.68
N VAL A 124 0.10 -22.70 -11.63
CA VAL A 124 -0.81 -23.25 -10.60
C VAL A 124 -0.93 -24.77 -10.69
N ILE A 125 -1.09 -25.32 -11.90
CA ILE A 125 -1.16 -26.77 -12.14
C ILE A 125 0.17 -27.44 -11.73
N TRP A 126 1.29 -26.86 -12.11
CA TRP A 126 2.62 -27.31 -11.70
C TRP A 126 2.79 -27.31 -10.17
N ALA A 127 2.36 -26.23 -9.52
CA ALA A 127 2.44 -26.10 -8.06
C ALA A 127 1.60 -27.16 -7.33
N ASN A 128 0.43 -27.50 -7.86
CA ASN A 128 -0.40 -28.59 -7.36
C ASN A 128 0.29 -29.95 -7.50
N LYS A 129 0.93 -30.23 -8.65
CA LYS A 129 1.66 -31.47 -8.92
C LYS A 129 2.81 -31.71 -7.93
N TYR A 130 3.54 -30.63 -7.60
CA TYR A 130 4.73 -30.72 -6.74
C TYR A 130 4.49 -30.27 -5.30
N LEU A 131 3.28 -29.78 -4.97
CA LEU A 131 2.91 -29.20 -3.67
C LEU A 131 3.81 -28.05 -3.26
N VAL A 132 4.20 -27.21 -4.22
CA VAL A 132 5.05 -26.04 -4.01
C VAL A 132 4.17 -24.84 -3.61
N PRO A 133 4.46 -24.16 -2.50
CA PRO A 133 3.73 -22.93 -2.15
C PRO A 133 4.09 -21.79 -3.10
N LEU A 134 3.07 -21.08 -3.55
CA LEU A 134 3.14 -19.92 -4.43
C LEU A 134 2.88 -18.63 -3.66
N HIS A 135 3.50 -17.53 -4.07
CA HIS A 135 3.22 -16.20 -3.54
C HIS A 135 3.05 -15.20 -4.69
N PRO A 136 1.82 -14.93 -5.15
CA PRO A 136 1.58 -14.00 -6.23
C PRO A 136 1.77 -12.55 -5.75
N ILE A 137 2.43 -11.76 -6.59
CA ILE A 137 2.56 -10.31 -6.45
C ILE A 137 2.19 -9.63 -7.76
N SER A 138 1.67 -8.43 -7.69
CA SER A 138 1.49 -7.59 -8.88
C SER A 138 2.82 -6.95 -9.28
N MET A 139 3.42 -6.12 -8.42
CA MET A 139 4.71 -5.47 -8.64
C MET A 139 5.65 -5.55 -7.43
N GLY A 140 5.23 -6.16 -6.32
CA GLY A 140 6.02 -6.30 -5.10
C GLY A 140 6.34 -4.98 -4.38
N ARG A 141 5.54 -3.93 -4.59
CA ARG A 141 5.79 -2.58 -4.06
C ARG A 141 4.89 -2.20 -2.90
N ASN A 142 4.47 -3.15 -2.13
CA ASN A 142 3.65 -2.93 -0.93
C ASN A 142 4.55 -2.56 0.26
N PHE A 143 5.15 -1.37 0.18
CA PHE A 143 6.12 -0.87 1.16
C PHE A 143 5.49 -0.70 2.54
N GLY A 144 6.21 -1.11 3.59
CA GLY A 144 5.70 -1.10 4.96
C GLY A 144 4.72 -2.25 5.30
N TYR A 145 4.36 -3.08 4.31
CA TYR A 145 3.41 -4.19 4.46
C TYR A 145 3.98 -5.55 4.05
N GLY A 146 5.30 -5.62 3.81
CA GLY A 146 6.03 -6.85 3.49
C GLY A 146 6.49 -6.98 2.03
N GLY A 147 6.16 -6.03 1.17
CA GLY A 147 6.65 -5.96 -0.22
C GLY A 147 6.37 -7.22 -1.03
N ALA A 148 7.44 -7.86 -1.51
CA ALA A 148 7.39 -9.09 -2.30
C ALA A 148 7.62 -10.36 -1.47
N ALA A 149 7.79 -10.26 -0.16
CA ALA A 149 8.15 -11.38 0.69
C ALA A 149 7.01 -12.42 0.79
N PRO A 150 7.30 -13.72 0.63
CA PRO A 150 6.33 -14.77 0.91
C PRO A 150 6.20 -15.00 2.42
N ARG A 151 5.01 -15.40 2.88
CA ARG A 151 4.79 -15.74 4.28
C ARG A 151 5.33 -17.13 4.67
N VAL A 152 5.51 -17.98 3.69
CA VAL A 152 6.05 -19.33 3.87
C VAL A 152 7.43 -19.43 3.24
N ARG A 153 8.39 -19.86 4.03
CA ARG A 153 9.79 -20.05 3.64
C ARG A 153 9.91 -20.95 2.41
N GLY A 154 10.71 -20.49 1.43
CA GLY A 154 10.96 -21.25 0.20
C GLY A 154 9.80 -21.23 -0.80
N ALA A 155 8.74 -20.45 -0.59
CA ALA A 155 7.69 -20.29 -1.59
C ALA A 155 8.26 -19.75 -2.91
N VAL A 156 7.59 -20.08 -4.02
CA VAL A 156 7.89 -19.50 -5.33
C VAL A 156 7.05 -18.25 -5.51
N VAL A 157 7.69 -17.11 -5.75
CA VAL A 157 7.02 -15.85 -6.06
C VAL A 157 6.55 -15.85 -7.52
N ILE A 158 5.30 -15.49 -7.74
CA ILE A 158 4.77 -15.21 -9.08
C ILE A 158 4.76 -13.70 -9.27
N ASP A 159 5.70 -13.17 -10.01
CA ASP A 159 5.72 -11.75 -10.39
C ASP A 159 4.92 -11.54 -11.67
N LEU A 160 3.65 -11.18 -11.48
CA LEU A 160 2.74 -10.87 -12.59
C LEU A 160 3.17 -9.58 -13.31
N GLY A 161 3.65 -8.60 -12.55
CA GLY A 161 3.87 -7.25 -13.06
C GLY A 161 4.98 -7.11 -14.07
N LYS A 162 5.92 -8.04 -14.12
CA LYS A 162 7.05 -7.95 -15.06
C LYS A 162 6.64 -8.13 -16.53
N ARG A 163 5.64 -8.97 -16.81
CA ARG A 163 5.21 -9.30 -18.17
C ARG A 163 3.72 -9.03 -18.41
N MET A 164 2.85 -9.19 -17.41
CA MET A 164 1.43 -8.90 -17.47
C MET A 164 1.18 -7.43 -17.10
N ASN A 165 1.53 -6.51 -17.98
CA ASN A 165 1.52 -5.05 -17.75
C ASN A 165 0.82 -4.27 -18.87
N LYS A 166 -0.14 -4.90 -19.54
CA LYS A 166 -0.89 -4.29 -20.64
C LYS A 166 -2.11 -3.55 -20.12
N ILE A 167 -2.33 -2.35 -20.65
CA ILE A 167 -3.61 -1.67 -20.61
C ILE A 167 -4.44 -2.25 -21.76
N LEU A 168 -5.40 -3.11 -21.41
CA LEU A 168 -6.16 -3.90 -22.38
C LEU A 168 -7.23 -3.07 -23.08
N ASN A 169 -7.86 -2.16 -22.34
CA ASN A 169 -8.83 -1.21 -22.88
C ASN A 169 -8.84 0.08 -22.07
N ILE A 170 -9.15 1.20 -22.72
CA ILE A 170 -9.63 2.45 -22.13
C ILE A 170 -10.81 2.88 -22.97
N ASP A 171 -11.97 2.97 -22.36
CA ASP A 171 -13.17 3.50 -22.97
C ASP A 171 -13.38 4.94 -22.49
N PRO A 172 -13.18 5.94 -23.38
CA PRO A 172 -13.31 7.34 -22.99
C PRO A 172 -14.75 7.82 -22.85
N ASP A 173 -15.71 7.14 -23.49
CA ASP A 173 -17.12 7.53 -23.46
C ASP A 173 -17.80 7.02 -22.17
N ASP A 174 -17.50 5.78 -21.79
CA ASP A 174 -17.99 5.15 -20.57
C ASP A 174 -17.10 5.38 -19.35
N CYS A 175 -15.98 6.07 -19.52
CA CYS A 175 -15.00 6.38 -18.46
C CYS A 175 -14.53 5.13 -17.71
N THR A 176 -14.12 4.08 -18.44
CA THR A 176 -13.66 2.82 -17.85
C THR A 176 -12.33 2.35 -18.43
N CYS A 177 -11.66 1.45 -17.73
CA CYS A 177 -10.52 0.74 -18.27
C CYS A 177 -10.48 -0.72 -17.81
N LEU A 178 -9.71 -1.55 -18.55
CA LEU A 178 -9.37 -2.91 -18.21
C LEU A 178 -7.86 -3.08 -18.27
N VAL A 179 -7.26 -3.57 -17.18
CA VAL A 179 -5.81 -3.63 -17.03
C VAL A 179 -5.33 -4.99 -16.50
N GLU A 180 -4.07 -5.31 -16.78
CA GLU A 180 -3.32 -6.40 -16.18
C GLU A 180 -2.62 -5.96 -14.88
N PRO A 181 -2.21 -6.89 -13.97
CA PRO A 181 -1.68 -6.58 -12.65
C PRO A 181 -0.41 -5.70 -12.61
N GLY A 182 0.37 -5.69 -13.68
CA GLY A 182 1.60 -4.90 -13.80
C GLY A 182 1.39 -3.45 -14.24
N VAL A 183 0.16 -3.01 -14.47
CA VAL A 183 -0.12 -1.62 -14.83
C VAL A 183 -0.02 -0.75 -13.59
N SER A 184 0.97 0.18 -13.57
CA SER A 184 1.10 1.18 -12.53
C SER A 184 0.22 2.40 -12.82
N TYR A 185 -0.04 3.21 -11.78
CA TYR A 185 -0.73 4.48 -11.96
C TYR A 185 0.02 5.41 -12.92
N TYR A 186 1.37 5.40 -12.91
CA TYR A 186 2.16 6.14 -13.91
C TYR A 186 1.90 5.66 -15.33
N ALA A 187 1.95 4.34 -15.56
CA ALA A 187 1.75 3.78 -16.89
C ALA A 187 0.36 4.11 -17.44
N MET A 188 -0.67 4.04 -16.59
CA MET A 188 -2.04 4.39 -16.96
C MET A 188 -2.17 5.89 -17.26
N TYR A 189 -1.65 6.75 -16.38
CA TYR A 189 -1.66 8.19 -16.59
C TYR A 189 -0.95 8.59 -17.89
N GLU A 190 0.24 8.02 -18.14
CA GLU A 190 1.01 8.30 -19.37
C GLU A 190 0.27 7.86 -20.63
N GLU A 191 -0.38 6.71 -20.61
CA GLU A 191 -1.15 6.24 -21.76
C GLU A 191 -2.39 7.11 -22.02
N MET A 192 -3.09 7.55 -20.95
CA MET A 192 -4.19 8.50 -21.07
C MET A 192 -3.73 9.83 -21.69
N GLN A 193 -2.59 10.38 -21.23
CA GLN A 193 -2.01 11.61 -21.79
C GLN A 193 -1.62 11.43 -23.27
N LYS A 194 -0.99 10.32 -23.60
CA LYS A 194 -0.57 9.99 -24.97
C LYS A 194 -1.76 9.88 -25.93
N ARG A 195 -2.89 9.32 -25.47
CA ARG A 195 -4.14 9.23 -26.27
C ARG A 195 -4.92 10.55 -26.29
N GLY A 196 -4.51 11.56 -25.53
CA GLY A 196 -5.19 12.85 -25.46
C GLY A 196 -6.49 12.86 -24.67
N TYR A 197 -6.71 11.87 -23.79
CA TYR A 197 -7.91 11.75 -22.95
C TYR A 197 -7.87 12.69 -21.75
N LYS A 198 -7.83 14.01 -22.01
CA LYS A 198 -7.75 15.05 -20.98
C LYS A 198 -9.02 15.17 -20.15
N HIS A 199 -10.14 14.66 -20.66
CA HIS A 199 -11.44 14.65 -19.98
C HIS A 199 -11.60 13.45 -19.01
N LEU A 200 -10.58 12.61 -18.88
CA LEU A 200 -10.51 11.52 -17.91
C LEU A 200 -9.45 11.81 -16.87
N TRP A 201 -9.79 11.59 -15.63
CA TRP A 201 -8.89 11.65 -14.50
C TRP A 201 -8.69 10.27 -13.88
N LEU A 202 -7.47 9.97 -13.49
CA LEU A 202 -7.12 8.77 -12.77
C LEU A 202 -7.15 9.06 -11.26
N ASP A 203 -7.87 8.28 -10.47
CA ASP A 203 -7.64 8.34 -9.04
C ASP A 203 -6.29 7.71 -8.70
N VAL A 204 -5.48 8.39 -7.89
CA VAL A 204 -4.10 7.96 -7.62
C VAL A 204 -3.80 7.95 -6.12
N PRO A 205 -3.04 6.97 -5.62
CA PRO A 205 -2.56 6.93 -4.25
C PRO A 205 -1.35 7.86 -4.04
N ASP A 206 -0.87 7.97 -2.81
CA ASP A 206 0.35 8.73 -2.47
C ASP A 206 1.58 8.26 -3.25
N LEU A 207 1.66 6.97 -3.57
CA LEU A 207 2.77 6.38 -4.31
C LEU A 207 2.30 5.83 -5.67
N GLY A 208 2.36 6.67 -6.69
CA GLY A 208 1.91 6.35 -8.06
C GLY A 208 2.72 5.25 -8.78
N GLY A 209 3.80 4.77 -8.19
CA GLY A 209 4.59 3.65 -8.72
C GLY A 209 3.99 2.26 -8.46
N GLY A 210 2.93 2.16 -7.66
CA GLY A 210 2.24 0.91 -7.35
C GLY A 210 1.34 0.42 -8.50
N SER A 211 0.91 -0.84 -8.38
CA SER A 211 -0.06 -1.46 -9.29
C SER A 211 -1.47 -0.99 -8.97
N MET A 212 -2.28 -0.66 -9.98
CA MET A 212 -3.70 -0.38 -9.82
C MET A 212 -4.44 -1.59 -9.23
N VAL A 213 -4.22 -2.78 -9.80
CA VAL A 213 -4.83 -4.03 -9.33
C VAL A 213 -4.38 -4.37 -7.91
N GLY A 214 -3.07 -4.34 -7.65
CA GLY A 214 -2.54 -4.68 -6.32
C GLY A 214 -3.01 -3.72 -5.23
N ASN A 215 -3.11 -2.43 -5.53
CA ASN A 215 -3.61 -1.43 -4.59
C ASN A 215 -5.09 -1.66 -4.26
N ALA A 216 -5.94 -1.85 -5.28
CA ALA A 216 -7.37 -2.10 -5.07
C ALA A 216 -7.62 -3.39 -4.28
N LEU A 217 -6.90 -4.49 -4.58
CA LEU A 217 -7.03 -5.76 -3.87
C LEU A 217 -6.57 -5.70 -2.40
N ASP A 218 -5.72 -4.74 -2.05
CA ASP A 218 -5.32 -4.47 -0.66
C ASP A 218 -6.09 -3.30 -0.02
N HIS A 219 -7.26 -2.92 -0.58
CA HIS A 219 -8.12 -1.83 -0.11
C HIS A 219 -7.38 -0.49 0.01
N GLY A 220 -6.48 -0.22 -0.95
CA GLY A 220 -5.80 1.06 -1.03
C GLY A 220 -6.74 2.19 -1.41
N VAL A 221 -6.34 3.40 -1.06
CA VAL A 221 -7.13 4.62 -1.31
C VAL A 221 -6.38 5.59 -2.21
N GLY A 222 -7.14 6.42 -2.90
CA GLY A 222 -6.66 7.60 -3.61
C GLY A 222 -7.34 8.87 -3.10
N TYR A 223 -7.09 10.00 -3.75
CA TYR A 223 -7.38 11.31 -3.17
C TYR A 223 -8.23 12.23 -4.05
N THR A 224 -8.90 11.67 -5.04
CA THR A 224 -10.01 12.32 -5.74
C THR A 224 -11.35 11.87 -5.12
N PRO A 225 -12.51 12.35 -5.61
CA PRO A 225 -13.81 11.79 -5.22
C PRO A 225 -13.98 10.29 -5.47
N TYR A 226 -13.14 9.68 -6.34
CA TYR A 226 -13.16 8.25 -6.66
C TYR A 226 -12.15 7.43 -5.81
N GLY A 227 -11.80 7.94 -4.65
CA GLY A 227 -10.69 7.44 -3.82
C GLY A 227 -10.84 6.04 -3.24
N ASP A 228 -12.01 5.40 -3.28
CA ASP A 228 -12.17 3.99 -2.95
C ASP A 228 -11.82 3.12 -4.17
N HIS A 229 -10.56 2.72 -4.29
CA HIS A 229 -10.07 1.99 -5.46
C HIS A 229 -10.75 0.65 -5.66
N PHE A 230 -11.13 -0.07 -4.60
CA PHE A 230 -11.92 -1.28 -4.74
C PHE A 230 -13.39 -0.97 -5.03
N GLY A 231 -13.92 0.12 -4.49
CA GLY A 231 -15.30 0.55 -4.73
C GLY A 231 -15.57 0.95 -6.19
N ILE A 232 -14.55 1.43 -6.91
CA ILE A 232 -14.67 1.81 -8.32
C ILE A 232 -14.28 0.71 -9.31
N HIS A 233 -13.90 -0.50 -8.85
CA HIS A 233 -13.61 -1.60 -9.76
C HIS A 233 -14.90 -2.18 -10.35
N SER A 234 -14.80 -2.80 -11.52
CA SER A 234 -15.87 -3.55 -12.16
C SER A 234 -15.33 -4.75 -12.92
N GLY A 235 -15.52 -5.91 -12.30
CA GLY A 235 -15.18 -7.22 -12.86
C GLY A 235 -13.70 -7.59 -12.80
N MET A 236 -13.47 -8.87 -12.56
CA MET A 236 -12.15 -9.50 -12.49
C MET A 236 -12.08 -10.77 -13.33
N GLU A 237 -10.90 -11.09 -13.84
CA GLU A 237 -10.54 -12.42 -14.29
C GLU A 237 -9.57 -13.02 -13.27
N VAL A 238 -9.85 -14.22 -12.80
CA VAL A 238 -9.14 -14.86 -11.69
C VAL A 238 -8.79 -16.29 -12.04
N VAL A 239 -7.54 -16.69 -11.82
CA VAL A 239 -7.11 -18.08 -11.82
C VAL A 239 -7.28 -18.64 -10.42
N LEU A 240 -8.12 -19.66 -10.27
CA LEU A 240 -8.34 -20.37 -9.01
C LEU A 240 -7.14 -21.29 -8.68
N PRO A 241 -6.97 -21.70 -7.41
CA PRO A 241 -5.93 -22.65 -7.03
C PRO A 241 -6.01 -24.02 -7.73
N THR A 242 -7.16 -24.35 -8.35
CA THR A 242 -7.34 -25.54 -9.21
C THR A 242 -6.79 -25.37 -10.63
N GLY A 243 -6.45 -24.13 -11.03
CA GLY A 243 -6.07 -23.77 -12.40
C GLY A 243 -7.25 -23.36 -13.29
N GLU A 244 -8.49 -23.40 -12.79
CA GLU A 244 -9.66 -22.90 -13.53
C GLU A 244 -9.63 -21.38 -13.60
N VAL A 245 -10.11 -20.82 -14.73
CA VAL A 245 -10.27 -19.37 -14.91
C VAL A 245 -11.72 -18.99 -14.74
N VAL A 246 -11.98 -18.02 -13.87
CA VAL A 246 -13.31 -17.46 -13.68
C VAL A 246 -13.31 -15.97 -14.01
N ARG A 247 -14.44 -15.46 -14.50
CA ARG A 247 -14.70 -14.02 -14.62
C ARG A 247 -15.87 -13.66 -13.73
N THR A 248 -15.70 -12.62 -12.95
CA THR A 248 -16.75 -12.12 -12.05
C THR A 248 -17.68 -11.15 -12.75
N GLY A 249 -18.79 -10.85 -12.10
CA GLY A 249 -19.75 -9.88 -12.61
C GLY A 249 -20.34 -10.28 -13.97
N MET A 250 -20.55 -9.28 -14.81
CA MET A 250 -21.10 -9.47 -16.16
C MET A 250 -20.11 -10.20 -17.09
N GLY A 251 -18.83 -10.29 -16.72
CA GLY A 251 -17.80 -11.00 -17.48
C GLY A 251 -18.02 -12.50 -17.60
N ALA A 252 -18.86 -13.08 -16.73
CA ALA A 252 -19.24 -14.49 -16.81
C ALA A 252 -20.22 -14.80 -17.96
N LEU A 253 -20.88 -13.79 -18.54
CA LEU A 253 -21.77 -13.97 -19.69
C LEU A 253 -20.94 -13.98 -20.99
N PRO A 254 -20.99 -15.05 -21.80
CA PRO A 254 -20.29 -15.06 -23.09
C PRO A 254 -20.74 -13.91 -24.00
N GLY A 255 -19.77 -13.19 -24.58
CA GLY A 255 -20.05 -12.07 -25.47
C GLY A 255 -20.63 -10.84 -24.78
N ASN A 256 -20.47 -10.71 -23.45
CA ASN A 256 -20.92 -9.54 -22.70
C ASN A 256 -20.25 -8.26 -23.19
N ASN A 257 -20.95 -7.12 -23.01
CA ASN A 257 -20.46 -5.78 -23.32
C ASN A 257 -20.59 -4.80 -22.15
N THR A 258 -20.81 -5.30 -20.93
CA THR A 258 -21.05 -4.51 -19.73
C THR A 258 -20.13 -4.90 -18.56
N TRP A 259 -19.05 -5.62 -18.83
CA TRP A 259 -18.16 -6.15 -17.79
C TRP A 259 -17.53 -5.04 -16.93
N GLN A 260 -17.11 -3.95 -17.55
CA GLN A 260 -16.54 -2.81 -16.84
C GLN A 260 -17.57 -1.73 -16.45
N LEU A 261 -18.85 -1.93 -16.80
CA LEU A 261 -19.92 -0.94 -16.56
C LEU A 261 -20.79 -1.28 -15.34
N PHE A 262 -20.96 -2.58 -15.05
CA PHE A 262 -21.81 -3.05 -13.97
C PHE A 262 -21.07 -4.09 -13.14
N GLN A 263 -20.70 -3.71 -11.93
CA GLN A 263 -19.83 -4.53 -11.06
C GLN A 263 -20.50 -5.83 -10.57
N TYR A 264 -21.82 -5.92 -10.64
CA TYR A 264 -22.55 -7.12 -10.23
C TYR A 264 -22.86 -8.00 -11.44
N GLY A 265 -23.02 -9.31 -11.21
CA GLY A 265 -23.56 -10.24 -12.18
C GLY A 265 -24.94 -10.72 -11.75
N TYR A 266 -25.27 -11.95 -12.12
CA TYR A 266 -26.41 -12.69 -11.60
C TYR A 266 -25.91 -13.63 -10.49
N GLY A 267 -26.52 -13.55 -9.31
CA GLY A 267 -26.12 -14.35 -8.15
C GLY A 267 -25.28 -13.55 -7.12
N PRO A 268 -24.53 -14.25 -6.26
CA PRO A 268 -23.73 -13.61 -5.23
C PRO A 268 -22.62 -12.71 -5.82
N TYR A 269 -22.36 -11.58 -5.17
CA TYR A 269 -21.21 -10.75 -5.45
C TYR A 269 -19.96 -11.35 -4.77
N ILE A 270 -19.06 -11.90 -5.57
CA ILE A 270 -17.92 -12.67 -5.07
C ILE A 270 -16.58 -11.96 -5.22
N ASP A 271 -16.49 -10.80 -5.86
CA ASP A 271 -15.22 -10.07 -6.07
C ASP A 271 -14.50 -9.81 -4.75
N GLY A 272 -15.27 -9.53 -3.69
CA GLY A 272 -14.74 -9.29 -2.35
C GLY A 272 -13.94 -10.45 -1.74
N ILE A 273 -14.18 -11.70 -2.15
CA ILE A 273 -13.42 -12.83 -1.59
C ILE A 273 -11.98 -12.87 -2.11
N PHE A 274 -11.68 -12.19 -3.22
CA PHE A 274 -10.34 -12.12 -3.80
C PHE A 274 -9.51 -10.95 -3.27
N THR A 275 -10.10 -10.07 -2.44
CA THR A 275 -9.38 -8.99 -1.78
C THR A 275 -8.71 -9.49 -0.51
N GLN A 276 -7.50 -9.01 -0.20
CA GLN A 276 -6.75 -9.35 1.01
C GLN A 276 -6.83 -10.86 1.36
N SER A 277 -6.76 -11.71 0.36
CA SER A 277 -6.99 -13.14 0.50
C SER A 277 -5.95 -13.97 -0.25
N ASN A 278 -6.14 -15.28 -0.22
CA ASN A 278 -5.34 -16.26 -0.93
C ASN A 278 -6.23 -17.29 -1.65
N PHE A 279 -7.37 -16.83 -2.18
CA PHE A 279 -8.38 -17.68 -2.83
C PHE A 279 -8.26 -17.73 -4.35
N GLY A 280 -7.49 -16.83 -4.96
CA GLY A 280 -7.27 -16.79 -6.41
C GLY A 280 -6.17 -15.80 -6.79
N ILE A 281 -5.76 -15.84 -8.06
CA ILE A 281 -4.78 -14.93 -8.66
C ILE A 281 -5.52 -14.09 -9.70
N VAL A 282 -5.68 -12.79 -9.41
CA VAL A 282 -6.34 -11.86 -10.34
C VAL A 282 -5.40 -11.54 -11.51
N THR A 283 -5.84 -11.81 -12.72
CA THR A 283 -5.09 -11.62 -13.96
C THR A 283 -5.55 -10.43 -14.80
N LYS A 284 -6.78 -9.99 -14.61
CA LYS A 284 -7.35 -8.77 -15.20
C LYS A 284 -8.33 -8.13 -14.24
N MET A 285 -8.42 -6.80 -14.27
CA MET A 285 -9.37 -6.05 -13.44
C MET A 285 -9.82 -4.79 -14.16
N GLY A 286 -11.11 -4.51 -14.12
CA GLY A 286 -11.72 -3.31 -14.66
C GLY A 286 -11.83 -2.20 -13.61
N PHE A 287 -11.75 -0.93 -14.03
CA PHE A 287 -11.92 0.24 -13.17
C PHE A 287 -12.74 1.32 -13.85
N GLY A 288 -13.52 2.06 -13.05
CA GLY A 288 -14.06 3.34 -13.43
C GLY A 288 -12.97 4.42 -13.40
N LEU A 289 -12.98 5.30 -14.40
CA LEU A 289 -12.16 6.50 -14.45
C LEU A 289 -13.05 7.70 -14.11
N MET A 290 -12.51 8.68 -13.41
CA MET A 290 -13.27 9.87 -13.07
C MET A 290 -13.33 10.80 -14.28
N PRO A 291 -14.52 11.27 -14.73
CA PRO A 291 -14.58 12.32 -15.73
C PRO A 291 -14.07 13.64 -15.15
N ASP A 292 -13.47 14.50 -15.99
CA ASP A 292 -13.04 15.84 -15.58
C ASP A 292 -14.23 16.60 -14.93
N PRO A 293 -14.14 16.97 -13.66
CA PRO A 293 -15.24 17.62 -12.94
C PRO A 293 -15.44 19.10 -13.31
N GLY A 294 -14.67 19.64 -14.24
CA GLY A 294 -14.64 21.06 -14.57
C GLY A 294 -13.61 21.85 -13.75
N GLY A 295 -12.63 21.13 -13.20
CA GLY A 295 -11.51 21.66 -12.46
C GLY A 295 -11.51 21.32 -10.96
N HIS A 296 -10.41 21.65 -10.30
CA HIS A 296 -10.22 21.46 -8.86
C HIS A 296 -9.57 22.69 -8.22
N GLU A 297 -9.65 22.79 -6.91
CA GLU A 297 -8.95 23.81 -6.12
C GLU A 297 -8.56 23.22 -4.77
N SER A 298 -7.26 23.03 -4.58
CA SER A 298 -6.69 22.53 -3.33
C SER A 298 -6.47 23.66 -2.33
N PHE A 299 -6.67 23.35 -1.07
CA PHE A 299 -6.50 24.29 0.04
C PHE A 299 -5.88 23.60 1.24
N LEU A 300 -5.30 24.38 2.14
CA LEU A 300 -4.76 23.85 3.39
C LEU A 300 -5.03 24.78 4.57
N TYR A 301 -5.16 24.16 5.73
CA TYR A 301 -5.29 24.79 7.03
C TYR A 301 -4.27 24.24 8.01
N THR A 302 -3.79 25.11 8.91
CA THR A 302 -2.95 24.69 10.04
C THR A 302 -3.68 24.96 11.36
N PHE A 303 -3.43 24.04 12.34
CA PHE A 303 -4.00 24.09 13.68
C PHE A 303 -2.87 23.98 14.68
N LYS A 304 -2.88 24.89 15.69
CA LYS A 304 -1.72 25.09 16.56
C LYS A 304 -1.62 24.04 17.66
N ASN A 305 -2.77 23.67 18.24
CA ASN A 305 -2.80 22.86 19.43
C ASN A 305 -3.06 21.40 19.10
N GLU A 306 -2.59 20.51 19.95
CA GLU A 306 -2.84 19.07 19.83
C GLU A 306 -4.34 18.76 19.92
N GLU A 307 -5.03 19.46 20.83
CA GLU A 307 -6.44 19.31 21.11
C GLU A 307 -7.35 19.79 19.95
N ASP A 308 -6.83 20.56 19.00
CA ASP A 308 -7.59 21.04 17.85
C ASP A 308 -8.06 19.89 16.94
N LEU A 309 -7.42 18.72 17.01
CA LEU A 309 -7.80 17.53 16.24
C LEU A 309 -9.26 17.12 16.48
N GLY A 310 -9.70 17.08 17.73
CA GLY A 310 -11.08 16.71 18.07
C GLY A 310 -12.12 17.61 17.39
N PRO A 311 -12.11 18.93 17.66
CA PRO A 311 -12.99 19.89 16.98
C PRO A 311 -12.88 19.86 15.44
N LEU A 312 -11.67 19.66 14.89
CA LEU A 312 -11.48 19.58 13.44
C LEU A 312 -12.25 18.39 12.85
N VAL A 313 -12.13 17.21 13.43
CA VAL A 313 -12.84 16.01 12.97
C VAL A 313 -14.36 16.18 13.08
N GLU A 314 -14.86 16.83 14.15
CA GLU A 314 -16.29 17.14 14.32
C GLU A 314 -16.83 18.09 13.24
N ILE A 315 -16.01 19.00 12.72
CA ILE A 315 -16.36 19.88 11.61
C ILE A 315 -16.27 19.15 10.27
N VAL A 316 -15.22 18.35 10.07
CA VAL A 316 -14.99 17.66 8.80
C VAL A 316 -16.06 16.59 8.53
N ARG A 317 -16.50 15.85 9.55
CA ARG A 317 -17.49 14.77 9.40
C ARG A 317 -18.77 15.18 8.66
N PRO A 318 -19.53 16.19 9.11
CA PRO A 318 -20.75 16.59 8.39
C PRO A 318 -20.48 17.11 6.98
N LEU A 319 -19.36 17.79 6.76
CA LEU A 319 -18.97 18.29 5.44
C LEU A 319 -18.63 17.13 4.48
N ARG A 320 -18.01 16.05 4.97
CA ARG A 320 -17.76 14.83 4.20
C ARG A 320 -19.06 14.10 3.87
N ILE A 321 -19.91 13.87 4.86
CA ILE A 321 -21.19 13.15 4.66
C ILE A 321 -22.10 13.92 3.68
N ALA A 322 -22.06 15.25 3.72
CA ALA A 322 -22.81 16.12 2.81
C ALA A 322 -22.14 16.29 1.43
N MET A 323 -21.00 15.65 1.17
CA MET A 323 -20.24 15.81 -0.07
C MET A 323 -19.85 17.26 -0.39
N ILE A 324 -19.69 18.10 0.63
CA ILE A 324 -19.11 19.44 0.48
C ILE A 324 -17.59 19.32 0.41
N LEU A 325 -17.02 18.50 1.26
CA LEU A 325 -15.66 17.95 1.09
C LEU A 325 -15.77 16.69 0.25
N ASP A 326 -15.39 16.76 -1.01
CA ASP A 326 -15.64 15.70 -2.01
C ASP A 326 -14.62 14.57 -1.92
N ASN A 327 -13.37 14.91 -1.67
CA ASN A 327 -12.26 13.96 -1.73
C ASN A 327 -11.96 13.30 -0.38
N ILE A 328 -11.21 12.22 -0.45
CA ILE A 328 -10.52 11.68 0.73
C ILE A 328 -9.41 12.67 1.09
N ALA A 329 -9.52 13.27 2.28
CA ALA A 329 -8.61 14.31 2.75
C ALA A 329 -7.68 13.78 3.84
N ASN A 330 -6.59 14.51 4.10
CA ASN A 330 -5.62 14.16 5.13
C ASN A 330 -5.56 15.21 6.24
N ILE A 331 -5.48 14.74 7.49
CA ILE A 331 -5.06 15.54 8.65
C ILE A 331 -3.69 15.01 9.07
N ARG A 332 -2.64 15.75 8.77
CA ARG A 332 -1.26 15.30 9.00
C ARG A 332 -0.66 15.93 10.25
N HIS A 333 0.09 15.12 10.99
CA HIS A 333 0.90 15.62 12.08
C HIS A 333 2.11 16.40 11.52
N ALA A 334 2.45 17.52 12.15
CA ALA A 334 3.47 18.42 11.61
C ALA A 334 4.88 17.81 11.53
N LEU A 335 5.20 16.78 12.31
CA LEU A 335 6.46 16.05 12.18
C LEU A 335 6.62 15.41 10.79
N GLN A 336 5.53 14.88 10.23
CA GLN A 336 5.54 14.31 8.89
C GLN A 336 5.94 15.35 7.83
N LEU A 337 5.54 16.62 8.00
CA LEU A 337 5.94 17.69 7.07
C LEU A 337 7.45 17.94 7.08
N LEU A 338 8.10 17.85 8.25
CA LEU A 338 9.55 17.95 8.34
C LEU A 338 10.23 16.77 7.66
N ALA A 339 9.73 15.55 7.87
CA ALA A 339 10.24 14.35 7.21
C ALA A 339 10.04 14.39 5.68
N LEU A 340 8.89 14.87 5.20
CA LEU A 340 8.58 15.06 3.77
C LEU A 340 9.48 16.11 3.09
N SER A 341 10.23 16.91 3.86
CA SER A 341 11.29 17.76 3.30
C SER A 341 12.41 16.93 2.63
N GLY A 342 12.47 15.63 2.91
CA GLY A 342 13.51 14.70 2.45
C GLY A 342 14.87 14.89 3.10
N LYS A 343 14.95 15.73 4.14
CA LYS A 343 16.18 15.96 4.92
C LYS A 343 16.27 14.94 6.05
N PRO A 344 17.47 14.51 6.43
CA PRO A 344 17.64 13.61 7.56
C PRO A 344 17.25 14.28 8.89
N ARG A 345 16.81 13.47 9.84
CA ARG A 345 16.42 13.87 11.19
C ARG A 345 17.43 14.81 11.85
N SER A 346 18.72 14.49 11.71
CA SER A 346 19.84 15.28 12.26
C SER A 346 19.90 16.74 11.78
N THR A 347 19.21 17.08 10.67
CA THR A 347 19.06 18.48 10.23
C THR A 347 18.20 19.29 11.20
N PHE A 348 17.27 18.63 11.90
CA PHE A 348 16.30 19.27 12.77
C PHE A 348 16.58 18.98 14.26
N TYR A 349 17.02 17.75 14.56
CA TYR A 349 17.28 17.30 15.92
C TYR A 349 18.21 16.10 15.92
N ASP A 350 19.30 16.19 16.66
CA ASP A 350 20.35 15.17 16.82
C ASP A 350 20.40 14.54 18.21
N GLY A 351 19.46 14.92 19.09
CA GLY A 351 19.37 14.35 20.43
C GLY A 351 18.78 12.92 20.45
N ASP A 352 18.99 12.26 21.58
CA ASP A 352 18.43 10.93 21.85
C ASP A 352 16.91 11.00 22.06
N GLY A 353 16.22 9.90 21.77
CA GLY A 353 14.78 9.76 21.97
C GLY A 353 13.93 10.40 20.87
N PRO A 354 12.60 10.47 21.06
CA PRO A 354 11.69 11.00 20.05
C PRO A 354 11.89 12.50 19.85
N PHE A 355 11.60 12.97 18.65
CA PHE A 355 11.74 14.39 18.32
C PHE A 355 10.77 15.25 19.15
N PRO A 356 11.26 16.20 19.98
CA PRO A 356 10.40 16.96 20.86
C PRO A 356 9.44 17.90 20.12
N MET A 357 8.18 17.97 20.56
CA MET A 357 7.12 18.77 19.94
C MET A 357 7.43 20.28 19.93
N ASP A 358 8.07 20.80 20.96
CA ASP A 358 8.49 22.21 21.02
C ASP A 358 9.58 22.53 19.99
N LYS A 359 10.53 21.62 19.80
CA LYS A 359 11.57 21.75 18.77
C LYS A 359 10.98 21.68 17.37
N MET A 360 10.03 20.79 17.13
CA MET A 360 9.29 20.72 15.87
C MET A 360 8.62 22.05 15.54
N LYS A 361 7.88 22.61 16.51
CA LYS A 361 7.20 23.91 16.35
C LYS A 361 8.17 25.05 16.11
N GLU A 362 9.35 25.02 16.74
CA GLU A 362 10.42 26.00 16.52
C GLU A 362 10.89 26.01 15.06
N HIS A 363 11.12 24.84 14.46
CA HIS A 363 11.50 24.72 13.04
C HIS A 363 10.42 25.22 12.10
N LEU A 364 9.16 25.09 12.45
CA LEU A 364 8.05 25.55 11.63
C LEU A 364 7.76 27.05 11.73
N LYS A 365 8.32 27.78 12.73
CA LYS A 365 8.09 29.24 12.90
C LYS A 365 8.39 30.06 11.65
N SER A 366 9.47 29.72 10.96
CA SER A 366 9.92 30.40 9.74
C SER A 366 9.23 29.89 8.46
N HIS A 367 8.50 28.79 8.55
CA HIS A 367 7.77 28.24 7.42
C HIS A 367 6.41 28.95 7.25
N PRO A 368 5.85 29.08 6.04
CA PRO A 368 4.52 29.64 5.83
C PRO A 368 3.42 29.00 6.68
N TYR A 369 3.56 27.71 7.04
CA TYR A 369 2.64 27.01 7.94
C TYR A 369 2.63 27.58 9.36
N GLY A 370 3.75 28.16 9.83
CA GLY A 370 3.88 28.66 11.19
C GLY A 370 3.89 27.53 12.24
N GLU A 371 3.83 27.91 13.51
CA GLU A 371 3.72 26.95 14.60
C GLU A 371 2.41 26.17 14.51
N CYS A 372 2.46 24.89 14.13
CA CYS A 372 1.28 24.02 14.06
C CYS A 372 1.58 22.62 14.58
N THR A 373 0.53 21.92 14.97
CA THR A 373 0.55 20.49 15.29
C THR A 373 -0.10 19.69 14.18
N TRP A 374 -1.19 20.22 13.60
CA TRP A 374 -1.94 19.56 12.55
C TRP A 374 -2.02 20.42 11.30
N VAL A 375 -1.98 19.74 10.15
CA VAL A 375 -2.23 20.35 8.84
C VAL A 375 -3.29 19.54 8.13
N TYR A 376 -4.31 20.23 7.67
CA TYR A 376 -5.39 19.67 6.85
C TYR A 376 -5.16 20.02 5.39
N PHE A 377 -5.12 18.99 4.53
CA PHE A 377 -5.11 19.13 3.08
C PHE A 377 -6.47 18.69 2.52
N GLY A 378 -7.11 19.55 1.78
CA GLY A 378 -8.39 19.28 1.12
C GLY A 378 -8.45 19.82 -0.29
N THR A 379 -9.41 19.33 -1.07
CA THR A 379 -9.61 19.75 -2.45
C THR A 379 -11.12 19.82 -2.74
N CYS A 380 -11.55 20.84 -3.46
CA CYS A 380 -12.90 20.97 -3.99
C CYS A 380 -12.90 20.78 -5.51
N TYR A 381 -13.93 20.14 -6.02
CA TYR A 381 -14.09 19.79 -7.44
C TYR A 381 -15.34 20.42 -8.04
N GLY A 382 -15.32 20.60 -9.36
CA GLY A 382 -16.43 21.11 -10.13
C GLY A 382 -16.13 22.44 -10.83
N PRO A 383 -17.12 23.03 -11.52
CA PRO A 383 -17.03 24.39 -12.07
C PRO A 383 -16.65 25.42 -11.01
N LYS A 384 -16.05 26.53 -11.43
CA LYS A 384 -15.50 27.55 -10.52
C LYS A 384 -16.50 28.03 -9.47
N GLU A 385 -17.74 28.25 -9.86
CA GLU A 385 -18.80 28.76 -8.97
C GLU A 385 -19.17 27.73 -7.90
N VAL A 386 -19.16 26.43 -8.26
CA VAL A 386 -19.43 25.33 -7.33
C VAL A 386 -18.28 25.20 -6.34
N ARG A 387 -17.03 25.23 -6.81
CA ARG A 387 -15.86 25.18 -5.94
C ARG A 387 -15.85 26.34 -4.95
N GLN A 388 -16.15 27.57 -5.40
CA GLN A 388 -16.17 28.74 -4.53
C GLN A 388 -17.22 28.59 -3.42
N LEU A 389 -18.44 28.15 -3.75
CA LEU A 389 -19.48 27.90 -2.75
C LEU A 389 -19.06 26.88 -1.69
N LYS A 390 -18.42 25.77 -2.13
CA LYS A 390 -17.88 24.75 -1.23
C LYS A 390 -16.79 25.33 -0.33
N LEU A 391 -15.82 26.03 -0.91
CA LEU A 391 -14.71 26.65 -0.18
C LEU A 391 -15.19 27.66 0.85
N ASP A 392 -16.15 28.53 0.49
CA ASP A 392 -16.72 29.51 1.42
C ASP A 392 -17.39 28.82 2.62
N THR A 393 -18.07 27.71 2.35
CA THR A 393 -18.68 26.89 3.40
C THR A 393 -17.63 26.27 4.31
N ILE A 394 -16.61 25.63 3.74
CA ILE A 394 -15.52 24.99 4.47
C ILE A 394 -14.76 26.01 5.31
N HIS A 395 -14.42 27.17 4.71
CA HIS A 395 -13.67 28.21 5.40
C HIS A 395 -14.44 28.80 6.58
N ARG A 396 -15.75 29.02 6.42
CA ARG A 396 -16.61 29.47 7.51
C ARG A 396 -16.63 28.47 8.68
N GLU A 397 -16.65 27.17 8.39
CA GLU A 397 -16.70 26.14 9.43
C GLU A 397 -15.33 25.98 10.12
N PHE A 398 -14.23 25.94 9.36
CA PHE A 398 -12.88 25.76 9.91
C PHE A 398 -12.43 26.92 10.81
N THR A 399 -12.83 28.15 10.48
CA THR A 399 -12.51 29.35 11.29
C THR A 399 -13.22 29.37 12.65
N LYS A 400 -14.13 28.44 12.93
CA LYS A 400 -14.73 28.27 14.28
C LYS A 400 -13.72 27.70 15.28
N ILE A 401 -12.64 27.04 14.81
CA ILE A 401 -11.56 26.56 15.66
C ILE A 401 -10.63 27.73 15.96
N PRO A 402 -10.46 28.15 17.25
CA PRO A 402 -9.60 29.26 17.60
C PRO A 402 -8.15 29.01 17.15
N GLY A 403 -7.60 29.96 16.40
CA GLY A 403 -6.23 29.85 15.87
C GLY A 403 -6.07 29.04 14.61
N ALA A 404 -7.15 28.50 14.02
CA ALA A 404 -7.11 27.90 12.69
C ALA A 404 -6.63 28.94 11.66
N LYS A 405 -5.63 28.58 10.87
CA LYS A 405 -5.03 29.47 9.89
C LYS A 405 -5.13 28.86 8.49
N ARG A 406 -5.82 29.57 7.58
CA ARG A 406 -5.75 29.25 6.16
C ARG A 406 -4.40 29.72 5.61
N ILE A 407 -3.74 28.87 4.87
CA ILE A 407 -2.50 29.21 4.16
C ILE A 407 -2.85 29.50 2.71
N ASP A 408 -2.37 30.63 2.20
CA ASP A 408 -2.46 30.93 0.78
C ASP A 408 -1.40 30.11 0.02
N PRO A 409 -1.81 29.17 -0.85
CA PRO A 409 -0.85 28.36 -1.59
C PRO A 409 0.15 29.16 -2.43
N SER A 410 -0.21 30.38 -2.85
CA SER A 410 0.68 31.24 -3.63
C SER A 410 1.91 31.70 -2.85
N THR A 411 1.88 31.64 -1.51
CA THR A 411 3.00 31.99 -0.63
C THR A 411 3.96 30.82 -0.40
N LEU A 412 3.58 29.60 -0.84
CA LEU A 412 4.38 28.40 -0.64
C LEU A 412 5.51 28.30 -1.68
N PRO A 413 6.70 27.86 -1.29
CA PRO A 413 7.78 27.62 -2.24
C PRO A 413 7.37 26.53 -3.26
N PRO A 414 7.90 26.56 -4.49
CA PRO A 414 7.60 25.54 -5.51
C PRO A 414 7.95 24.11 -5.10
N THR A 415 8.81 23.95 -4.09
CA THR A 415 9.24 22.66 -3.53
C THR A 415 8.41 22.23 -2.33
N ASP A 416 7.33 22.94 -1.99
CA ASP A 416 6.47 22.58 -0.88
C ASP A 416 5.66 21.32 -1.18
N TYR A 417 5.49 20.48 -0.18
CA TYR A 417 4.74 19.23 -0.29
C TYR A 417 3.28 19.45 -0.71
N PHE A 418 2.70 20.62 -0.43
CA PHE A 418 1.36 20.98 -0.91
C PHE A 418 1.18 20.72 -2.40
N TRP A 419 2.20 20.99 -3.22
CA TRP A 419 2.11 20.81 -4.67
C TRP A 419 2.08 19.34 -5.11
N SER A 420 2.64 18.43 -4.31
CA SER A 420 2.45 17.00 -4.52
C SER A 420 1.01 16.59 -4.24
N ARG A 421 0.41 17.11 -3.17
CA ARG A 421 -1.00 16.88 -2.86
C ARG A 421 -1.94 17.42 -3.93
N ASP A 422 -1.66 18.62 -4.44
CA ASP A 422 -2.43 19.24 -5.54
C ASP A 422 -2.39 18.41 -6.83
N LYS A 423 -1.23 17.85 -7.18
CA LYS A 423 -1.08 16.91 -8.31
C LYS A 423 -1.91 15.65 -8.11
N ILE A 424 -1.74 14.98 -6.97
CA ILE A 424 -2.44 13.75 -6.64
C ILE A 424 -3.96 13.97 -6.66
N ALA A 425 -4.42 15.10 -6.10
CA ALA A 425 -5.83 15.48 -6.12
C ALA A 425 -6.37 15.80 -7.53
N SER A 426 -5.51 16.06 -8.50
CA SER A 426 -5.86 16.23 -9.92
C SER A 426 -5.67 14.97 -10.77
N GLY A 427 -5.40 13.83 -10.12
CA GLY A 427 -5.20 12.55 -10.79
C GLY A 427 -3.83 12.38 -11.45
N GLU A 428 -2.86 13.23 -11.11
CA GLU A 428 -1.47 13.09 -11.57
C GLU A 428 -0.63 12.33 -10.54
N PRO A 429 -0.06 11.16 -10.88
CA PRO A 429 0.73 10.37 -9.93
C PRO A 429 2.02 11.07 -9.51
N ASP A 430 2.40 10.88 -8.24
CA ASP A 430 3.66 11.39 -7.65
C ASP A 430 4.32 10.33 -6.78
N LEU A 431 5.56 10.57 -6.35
CA LEU A 431 6.34 9.74 -5.43
C LEU A 431 6.99 10.58 -4.31
N GLU A 432 6.66 11.85 -4.21
CA GLU A 432 7.34 12.75 -3.25
C GLU A 432 7.09 12.33 -1.80
N GLU A 433 5.97 11.68 -1.54
CA GLU A 433 5.64 11.10 -0.24
C GLU A 433 6.74 10.16 0.27
N LEU A 434 7.39 9.41 -0.61
CA LEU A 434 8.45 8.48 -0.21
C LEU A 434 9.69 9.17 0.39
N ALA A 435 9.81 10.50 0.26
CA ALA A 435 10.94 11.27 0.78
C ALA A 435 11.11 11.16 2.31
N TRP A 436 10.04 10.87 3.04
CA TRP A 436 10.06 10.75 4.51
C TRP A 436 10.93 9.59 5.02
N VAL A 437 11.17 8.52 4.23
CA VAL A 437 12.13 7.47 4.62
C VAL A 437 13.57 7.98 4.74
N ASN A 438 13.90 9.15 4.13
CA ASN A 438 15.21 9.81 4.32
C ASN A 438 15.42 10.35 5.73
N TRP A 439 14.42 10.30 6.61
CA TRP A 439 14.52 10.67 8.00
C TRP A 439 15.69 9.98 8.70
N TRP A 440 15.94 8.72 8.36
CA TRP A 440 17.14 7.99 8.73
C TRP A 440 18.05 7.76 7.50
N PRO A 441 19.37 7.60 7.70
CA PRO A 441 20.31 7.40 6.58
C PRO A 441 19.95 6.22 5.68
N ASN A 442 19.35 5.19 6.24
CA ASN A 442 18.91 3.98 5.55
C ASN A 442 17.49 3.60 5.96
N GLY A 443 16.59 4.58 5.88
CA GLY A 443 15.26 4.49 6.43
C GLY A 443 14.40 3.38 5.84
N GLY A 444 13.68 2.72 6.73
CA GLY A 444 12.57 1.84 6.45
C GLY A 444 11.36 2.25 7.29
N HIS A 445 10.22 1.66 7.01
CA HIS A 445 9.01 1.87 7.80
C HIS A 445 8.15 0.62 7.90
N ILE A 446 7.32 0.59 8.93
CA ILE A 446 6.24 -0.37 9.11
C ILE A 446 5.01 0.40 9.57
N ALA A 447 3.85 0.04 9.04
CA ALA A 447 2.61 0.76 9.25
C ALA A 447 1.64 0.03 10.19
N PHE A 448 0.83 0.84 10.91
CA PHE A 448 -0.34 0.43 11.66
C PHE A 448 -1.52 1.31 11.22
N SER A 449 -2.63 0.69 10.82
CA SER A 449 -3.73 1.38 10.14
C SER A 449 -5.12 0.97 10.67
N PRO A 450 -5.48 1.38 11.91
CA PRO A 450 -6.79 1.09 12.48
C PRO A 450 -7.88 1.98 11.87
N VAL A 451 -9.10 1.48 11.86
CA VAL A 451 -10.29 2.19 11.42
C VAL A 451 -11.16 2.57 12.60
N SER A 452 -11.60 3.81 12.65
CA SER A 452 -12.51 4.34 13.67
C SER A 452 -13.69 5.09 13.06
N PRO A 453 -14.75 5.38 13.83
CA PRO A 453 -15.74 6.36 13.42
C PRO A 453 -15.10 7.73 13.22
N THR A 454 -15.59 8.52 12.25
CA THR A 454 -15.15 9.91 12.08
C THR A 454 -15.73 10.80 13.19
N ARG A 455 -15.19 10.67 14.39
CA ARG A 455 -15.58 11.43 15.60
C ARG A 455 -14.34 12.00 16.28
N GLY A 456 -14.44 13.21 16.78
CA GLY A 456 -13.33 13.87 17.46
C GLY A 456 -12.79 13.10 18.66
N ALA A 457 -13.68 12.49 19.46
CA ALA A 457 -13.27 11.68 20.61
C ALA A 457 -12.48 10.43 20.21
N ASP A 458 -12.88 9.74 19.12
CA ASP A 458 -12.18 8.56 18.60
C ASP A 458 -10.82 8.95 18.00
N ALA A 459 -10.77 10.06 17.25
CA ALA A 459 -9.52 10.58 16.71
C ALA A 459 -8.52 10.92 17.82
N MET A 460 -8.96 11.62 18.86
CA MET A 460 -8.12 11.97 20.03
C MET A 460 -7.64 10.72 20.78
N LYS A 461 -8.50 9.70 20.94
CA LYS A 461 -8.12 8.45 21.57
C LYS A 461 -7.03 7.72 20.78
N LEU A 462 -7.17 7.61 19.46
CA LEU A 462 -6.16 7.01 18.58
C LEU A 462 -4.86 7.81 18.60
N TRP A 463 -4.95 9.14 18.57
CA TRP A 463 -3.79 10.01 18.71
C TRP A 463 -3.02 9.77 20.03
N HIS A 464 -3.72 9.78 21.17
CA HIS A 464 -3.08 9.55 22.46
C HIS A 464 -2.47 8.15 22.57
N MET A 465 -3.08 7.15 21.97
CA MET A 465 -2.55 5.79 21.89
C MET A 465 -1.23 5.76 21.11
N ALA A 466 -1.19 6.37 19.92
CA ALA A 466 0.01 6.46 19.10
C ALA A 466 1.11 7.28 19.79
N LYS A 467 0.77 8.44 20.34
CA LYS A 467 1.69 9.33 21.07
C LYS A 467 2.36 8.63 22.25
N LYS A 468 1.58 7.90 23.05
CA LYS A 468 2.11 7.12 24.19
C LYS A 468 3.17 6.12 23.74
N GLN A 469 2.94 5.41 22.63
CA GLN A 469 3.91 4.46 22.10
C GLN A 469 5.13 5.17 21.51
N TRP A 470 4.94 6.29 20.82
CA TRP A 470 6.02 7.14 20.32
C TRP A 470 6.96 7.57 21.45
N GLU A 471 6.42 8.21 22.48
CA GLU A 471 7.21 8.69 23.63
C GLU A 471 7.95 7.55 24.36
N ALA A 472 7.32 6.37 24.46
CA ALA A 472 7.91 5.21 25.14
C ALA A 472 8.98 4.49 24.29
N SER A 473 8.86 4.50 22.97
CA SER A 473 9.75 3.74 22.07
C SER A 473 11.08 4.44 21.78
N GLY A 474 11.09 5.77 21.84
CA GLY A 474 12.24 6.58 21.42
C GLY A 474 12.37 6.70 19.90
N LEU A 475 11.42 6.18 19.11
CA LEU A 475 11.37 6.33 17.65
C LEU A 475 10.45 7.50 17.25
N ASP A 476 10.71 8.06 16.08
CA ASP A 476 9.80 9.02 15.47
C ASP A 476 8.78 8.33 14.59
N PHE A 477 7.56 8.87 14.54
CA PHE A 477 6.47 8.38 13.71
C PHE A 477 6.11 9.37 12.62
N SER A 478 5.84 8.87 11.43
CA SER A 478 5.01 9.56 10.46
C SER A 478 3.54 9.23 10.77
N LEU A 479 2.69 10.26 10.82
CA LEU A 479 1.30 10.07 11.23
C LEU A 479 0.36 10.99 10.45
N ASP A 480 -0.69 10.37 9.89
CA ASP A 480 -1.83 11.09 9.34
C ASP A 480 -3.15 10.38 9.58
N PHE A 481 -4.23 11.16 9.53
CA PHE A 481 -5.59 10.66 9.48
C PHE A 481 -6.12 10.82 8.06
N ILE A 482 -6.54 9.71 7.48
CA ILE A 482 -7.23 9.67 6.19
C ILE A 482 -8.73 9.72 6.48
N VAL A 483 -9.39 10.76 5.97
CA VAL A 483 -10.81 11.00 6.24
C VAL A 483 -11.67 10.43 5.13
N GLY A 484 -12.19 9.24 5.34
CA GLY A 484 -13.17 8.60 4.46
C GLY A 484 -14.56 9.26 4.50
N LEU A 485 -15.56 8.61 3.96
CA LEU A 485 -16.92 9.16 3.94
C LEU A 485 -17.59 9.09 5.32
N ARG A 486 -17.39 8.00 6.05
CA ARG A 486 -17.98 7.74 7.38
C ARG A 486 -16.97 7.21 8.38
N GLU A 487 -15.83 6.81 7.92
CA GLU A 487 -14.73 6.22 8.69
C GLU A 487 -13.51 7.15 8.69
N LEU A 488 -12.68 6.98 9.68
CA LEU A 488 -11.41 7.65 9.86
C LEU A 488 -10.33 6.58 10.00
N HIS A 489 -9.35 6.61 9.12
CA HIS A 489 -8.18 5.75 9.22
C HIS A 489 -7.05 6.55 9.87
N LEU A 490 -6.52 6.07 10.98
CA LEU A 490 -5.23 6.54 11.45
C LEU A 490 -4.15 5.74 10.74
N VAL A 491 -3.20 6.39 10.09
CA VAL A 491 -2.01 5.75 9.54
C VAL A 491 -0.81 6.20 10.38
N VAL A 492 -0.25 5.27 11.12
CA VAL A 492 0.98 5.47 11.89
C VAL A 492 2.08 4.65 11.26
N GLU A 493 3.19 5.29 10.95
CA GLU A 493 4.33 4.62 10.37
C GLU A 493 5.55 4.85 11.26
N ALA A 494 6.00 3.81 11.95
CA ALA A 494 7.28 3.85 12.65
C ALA A 494 8.40 3.86 11.63
N VAL A 495 9.25 4.88 11.70
CA VAL A 495 10.40 5.06 10.82
C VAL A 495 11.66 4.63 11.56
N TYR A 496 12.43 3.73 10.97
CA TYR A 496 13.64 3.17 11.57
C TYR A 496 14.80 3.12 10.58
N ASP A 497 16.04 3.09 11.10
CA ASP A 497 17.21 2.75 10.30
C ASP A 497 17.23 1.23 10.07
N ARG A 498 17.17 0.80 8.82
CA ARG A 498 17.21 -0.62 8.43
C ARG A 498 18.49 -1.34 8.86
N ASP A 499 19.57 -0.61 9.10
CA ASP A 499 20.84 -1.17 9.59
C ASP A 499 20.90 -1.29 11.12
N ASP A 500 19.94 -0.69 11.84
CA ASP A 500 19.85 -0.78 13.29
C ASP A 500 18.82 -1.85 13.72
N ALA A 501 19.32 -3.03 14.12
CA ALA A 501 18.47 -4.13 14.57
C ALA A 501 17.59 -3.75 15.76
N LYS A 502 18.10 -2.93 16.69
CA LYS A 502 17.33 -2.48 17.86
C LYS A 502 16.16 -1.60 17.46
N GLN A 503 16.35 -0.67 16.52
CA GLN A 503 15.27 0.17 16.03
C GLN A 503 14.19 -0.67 15.32
N ARG A 504 14.59 -1.66 14.51
CA ARG A 504 13.64 -2.58 13.85
C ARG A 504 12.82 -3.38 14.84
N ASP A 505 13.46 -3.95 15.86
CA ASP A 505 12.76 -4.70 16.92
C ASP A 505 11.78 -3.83 17.70
N ILE A 506 12.18 -2.60 18.04
CA ILE A 506 11.32 -1.62 18.69
C ILE A 506 10.13 -1.29 17.79
N ALA A 507 10.34 -0.98 16.50
CA ALA A 507 9.29 -0.64 15.56
C ALA A 507 8.26 -1.79 15.45
N LEU A 508 8.70 -3.02 15.29
CA LEU A 508 7.83 -4.20 15.26
C LEU A 508 7.07 -4.38 16.57
N GLY A 509 7.73 -4.22 17.71
CA GLY A 509 7.13 -4.34 19.04
C GLY A 509 6.04 -3.28 19.29
N VAL A 510 6.28 -2.03 18.86
CA VAL A 510 5.31 -0.94 18.93
C VAL A 510 4.06 -1.26 18.10
N MET A 511 4.23 -1.75 16.86
CA MET A 511 3.07 -2.12 16.02
C MET A 511 2.23 -3.23 16.69
N ARG A 512 2.86 -4.24 17.27
CA ARG A 512 2.16 -5.29 18.02
C ARG A 512 1.35 -4.73 19.19
N THR A 513 1.94 -3.79 19.95
CA THR A 513 1.25 -3.15 21.07
C THR A 513 0.07 -2.32 20.60
N LEU A 514 0.23 -1.54 19.53
CA LEU A 514 -0.83 -0.71 18.96
C LEU A 514 -2.00 -1.57 18.45
N ILE A 515 -1.75 -2.70 17.80
CA ILE A 515 -2.78 -3.64 17.34
C ILE A 515 -3.62 -4.12 18.50
N ASP A 516 -2.99 -4.57 19.59
CA ASP A 516 -3.69 -5.10 20.76
C ASP A 516 -4.46 -4.00 21.51
N ASP A 517 -3.87 -2.82 21.66
CA ASP A 517 -4.50 -1.69 22.35
C ASP A 517 -5.70 -1.14 21.56
N ALA A 518 -5.58 -1.00 20.24
CA ALA A 518 -6.69 -0.58 19.39
C ALA A 518 -7.83 -1.59 19.38
N ALA A 519 -7.53 -2.88 19.33
CA ALA A 519 -8.54 -3.93 19.34
C ALA A 519 -9.35 -3.94 20.66
N LYS A 520 -8.73 -3.67 21.83
CA LYS A 520 -9.41 -3.51 23.12
C LYS A 520 -10.42 -2.37 23.11
N GLU A 521 -10.13 -1.30 22.37
CA GLU A 521 -11.01 -0.13 22.21
C GLU A 521 -12.03 -0.30 21.06
N GLY A 522 -12.02 -1.44 20.35
CA GLY A 522 -12.93 -1.74 19.26
C GLY A 522 -12.51 -1.19 17.90
N TYR A 523 -11.25 -0.78 17.73
CA TYR A 523 -10.69 -0.32 16.46
C TYR A 523 -9.92 -1.46 15.80
N GLY A 524 -10.43 -1.95 14.67
CA GLY A 524 -9.78 -2.99 13.88
C GLY A 524 -8.79 -2.42 12.87
N GLU A 525 -7.66 -3.06 12.69
CA GLU A 525 -6.73 -2.74 11.61
C GLU A 525 -7.22 -3.34 10.29
N TYR A 526 -7.25 -2.54 9.21
CA TYR A 526 -7.75 -3.00 7.91
C TYR A 526 -6.67 -3.52 6.98
N ARG A 527 -5.41 -3.11 7.18
CA ARG A 527 -4.26 -3.53 6.37
C ARG A 527 -3.00 -3.52 7.22
N THR A 528 -2.22 -4.60 7.16
CA THR A 528 -1.05 -4.76 8.02
C THR A 528 0.14 -5.41 7.32
N HIS A 529 1.32 -5.31 7.93
CA HIS A 529 2.51 -6.01 7.49
C HIS A 529 2.33 -7.53 7.61
N LEU A 530 2.90 -8.29 6.67
CA LEU A 530 2.74 -9.75 6.61
C LEU A 530 3.16 -10.48 7.91
N LEU A 531 4.11 -9.93 8.68
CA LEU A 531 4.54 -10.45 9.98
C LEU A 531 3.50 -10.27 11.09
N LEU A 532 2.55 -9.38 10.92
CA LEU A 532 1.51 -9.02 11.87
C LEU A 532 0.14 -9.62 11.50
N SER A 533 0.05 -10.26 10.33
CA SER A 533 -1.22 -10.76 9.78
C SER A 533 -1.95 -11.72 10.72
N ASP A 534 -1.23 -12.63 11.38
CA ASP A 534 -1.85 -13.60 12.31
C ASP A 534 -2.40 -12.88 13.57
N GLN A 535 -1.68 -11.87 14.07
CA GLN A 535 -2.12 -11.09 15.22
C GLN A 535 -3.38 -10.27 14.88
N VAL A 536 -3.35 -9.54 13.77
CA VAL A 536 -4.50 -8.75 13.31
C VAL A 536 -5.70 -9.65 13.06
N ALA A 537 -5.54 -10.75 12.34
CA ALA A 537 -6.60 -11.72 12.10
C ALA A 537 -7.19 -12.27 13.43
N GLY A 538 -6.36 -12.48 14.42
CA GLY A 538 -6.76 -12.92 15.77
C GLY A 538 -7.63 -11.91 16.52
N THR A 539 -7.54 -10.61 16.21
CA THR A 539 -8.39 -9.57 16.85
C THR A 539 -9.85 -9.66 16.40
N TYR A 540 -10.12 -10.18 15.19
CA TYR A 540 -11.48 -10.39 14.66
C TYR A 540 -12.15 -11.64 15.22
N SER A 541 -12.20 -11.73 16.54
CA SER A 541 -12.53 -12.94 17.30
C SER A 541 -14.01 -13.14 17.63
N TRP A 542 -14.90 -12.26 17.14
CA TRP A 542 -16.34 -12.33 17.44
C TRP A 542 -16.91 -13.74 17.14
N ASN A 543 -17.79 -14.21 18.02
CA ASN A 543 -18.43 -15.52 17.94
C ASN A 543 -17.42 -16.67 17.72
N ASN A 544 -16.40 -16.69 18.58
CA ASN A 544 -15.34 -17.71 18.53
C ASN A 544 -14.63 -17.76 17.16
N SER A 545 -14.25 -16.59 16.64
CA SER A 545 -13.56 -16.43 15.35
C SER A 545 -14.34 -17.01 14.16
N ALA A 546 -15.65 -16.82 14.13
CA ALA A 546 -16.52 -17.40 13.10
C ALA A 546 -16.13 -16.97 11.69
N LEU A 547 -15.68 -15.71 11.51
CA LEU A 547 -15.22 -15.20 10.22
C LEU A 547 -13.96 -15.94 9.74
N MET A 548 -12.96 -16.12 10.60
CA MET A 548 -11.75 -16.87 10.23
C MET A 548 -12.08 -18.32 9.89
N LYS A 549 -12.96 -18.96 10.68
CA LYS A 549 -13.40 -20.34 10.37
C LYS A 549 -14.13 -20.46 9.02
N LEU A 550 -14.85 -19.41 8.60
CA LEU A 550 -15.45 -19.36 7.27
C LEU A 550 -14.36 -19.24 6.19
N ASN A 551 -13.39 -18.33 6.39
CA ASN A 551 -12.26 -18.15 5.47
C ASN A 551 -11.44 -19.44 5.32
N GLU A 552 -11.17 -20.14 6.41
CA GLU A 552 -10.49 -21.43 6.40
C GLU A 552 -11.27 -22.51 5.62
N LYS A 553 -12.59 -22.57 5.78
CA LYS A 553 -13.43 -23.50 5.01
C LYS A 553 -13.42 -23.18 3.51
N MET A 554 -13.49 -21.91 3.16
CA MET A 554 -13.37 -21.48 1.75
C MET A 554 -11.99 -21.82 1.21
N LYS A 555 -10.93 -21.56 1.99
CA LYS A 555 -9.56 -21.90 1.62
C LYS A 555 -9.39 -23.39 1.35
N ASP A 556 -9.85 -24.24 2.25
CA ASP A 556 -9.71 -25.68 2.12
C ASP A 556 -10.54 -26.26 0.94
N CYS A 557 -11.68 -25.63 0.62
CA CYS A 557 -12.50 -25.98 -0.53
C CYS A 557 -11.86 -25.56 -1.87
N LEU A 558 -11.36 -24.33 -1.97
CA LEU A 558 -10.81 -23.77 -3.21
C LEU A 558 -9.37 -24.22 -3.46
N ASP A 559 -8.60 -24.47 -2.40
CA ASP A 559 -7.19 -24.81 -2.43
C ASP A 559 -6.89 -26.03 -1.54
N PRO A 560 -7.38 -27.21 -1.91
CA PRO A 560 -7.25 -28.41 -1.08
C PRO A 560 -5.79 -28.85 -0.86
N ASN A 561 -4.87 -28.46 -1.76
CA ASN A 561 -3.46 -28.73 -1.65
C ASN A 561 -2.69 -27.64 -0.86
N GLY A 562 -3.34 -26.51 -0.55
CA GLY A 562 -2.76 -25.42 0.22
C GLY A 562 -1.56 -24.78 -0.46
N ILE A 563 -1.60 -24.59 -1.78
CA ILE A 563 -0.47 -24.08 -2.54
C ILE A 563 -0.43 -22.56 -2.63
N LEU A 564 -1.59 -21.88 -2.61
CA LEU A 564 -1.65 -20.45 -2.91
C LEU A 564 -1.50 -19.59 -1.65
N ALA A 565 -0.43 -18.83 -1.58
CA ALA A 565 -0.10 -17.83 -0.56
C ALA A 565 -0.49 -18.24 0.88
N PRO A 566 0.00 -19.40 1.40
CA PRO A 566 -0.36 -19.84 2.74
C PRO A 566 -0.03 -18.79 3.78
N GLY A 567 -0.99 -18.49 4.68
CA GLY A 567 -0.82 -17.53 5.77
C GLY A 567 -1.00 -16.06 5.38
N ARG A 568 -1.29 -15.74 4.11
CA ARG A 568 -1.66 -14.37 3.73
C ARG A 568 -2.91 -13.95 4.51
N ASN A 569 -2.85 -12.79 5.15
CA ASN A 569 -3.89 -12.23 6.02
C ASN A 569 -4.36 -13.19 7.14
N GLY A 570 -3.45 -14.04 7.64
CA GLY A 570 -3.73 -15.02 8.68
C GLY A 570 -4.56 -16.23 8.21
N ILE A 571 -4.83 -16.36 6.90
CA ILE A 571 -5.62 -17.48 6.35
C ILE A 571 -4.69 -18.66 6.02
N TRP A 572 -4.73 -19.68 6.86
CA TRP A 572 -3.90 -20.86 6.74
C TRP A 572 -4.68 -22.04 6.16
N PRO A 573 -4.22 -22.70 5.08
CA PRO A 573 -4.81 -23.94 4.61
C PRO A 573 -4.55 -25.09 5.59
N ALA A 574 -5.39 -26.13 5.57
CA ALA A 574 -5.32 -27.28 6.47
C ALA A 574 -3.92 -27.90 6.55
N ARG A 575 -3.17 -27.88 5.45
CA ARG A 575 -1.79 -28.39 5.36
C ARG A 575 -0.81 -27.70 6.33
N TYR A 576 -1.05 -26.42 6.68
CA TYR A 576 -0.15 -25.61 7.50
C TYR A 576 -0.71 -25.32 8.90
N ARG A 577 -2.01 -25.39 9.07
CA ARG A 577 -2.74 -25.00 10.28
C ARG A 577 -2.29 -25.79 11.51
N GLY A 578 -1.98 -25.08 12.61
CA GLY A 578 -1.55 -25.69 13.86
C GLY A 578 -0.18 -26.37 13.83
N ARG A 579 0.68 -26.06 12.85
CA ARG A 579 2.02 -26.67 12.70
C ARG A 579 3.17 -25.70 12.98
N GLY A 580 2.89 -24.59 13.66
CA GLY A 580 3.91 -23.62 14.08
C GLY A 580 4.34 -22.64 13.00
N TRP A 581 3.49 -22.41 11.99
CA TRP A 581 3.72 -21.40 10.96
C TRP A 581 3.19 -20.03 11.33
N GLU A 582 2.24 -19.99 12.27
CA GLU A 582 1.66 -18.76 12.81
C GLU A 582 2.70 -18.01 13.63
N LEU A 583 2.93 -16.73 13.33
CA LEU A 583 3.97 -15.93 14.00
C LEU A 583 3.53 -15.35 15.33
N TYR A 584 2.24 -15.21 15.53
CA TYR A 584 1.64 -14.70 16.76
C TYR A 584 0.23 -15.25 16.90
N THR A 585 -0.06 -15.86 18.02
CA THR A 585 -1.42 -16.26 18.35
C THR A 585 -1.78 -15.61 19.69
N ASN A 586 -2.95 -14.99 19.79
CA ASN A 586 -3.49 -14.45 21.06
C ASN A 586 -3.69 -15.54 22.14
N ARG A 587 -3.35 -16.79 21.83
CA ARG A 587 -3.31 -17.93 22.76
C ARG A 587 -1.98 -18.07 23.47
N ALA A 588 -0.94 -17.38 23.02
CA ALA A 588 0.37 -17.42 23.67
C ALA A 588 0.36 -16.40 24.82
N SER A 589 0.09 -16.89 26.00
CA SER A 589 0.54 -16.25 27.22
C SER A 589 2.00 -15.77 27.08
N SER A 590 2.25 -14.49 27.31
CA SER A 590 3.39 -13.87 28.01
C SER A 590 4.83 -14.32 27.75
N GLU A 591 5.14 -15.23 26.88
CA GLU A 591 6.51 -15.55 26.49
C GLU A 591 6.67 -15.37 24.97
N GLY A 592 7.27 -14.24 24.60
CA GLY A 592 7.59 -13.92 23.23
C GLY A 592 8.60 -14.91 22.66
N ASN A 593 8.10 -15.87 21.95
CA ASN A 593 8.94 -16.68 21.08
C ASN A 593 8.26 -16.74 19.73
N GLY A 594 8.84 -16.02 18.76
CA GLY A 594 8.66 -16.38 17.38
C GLY A 594 9.01 -17.85 17.26
N VAL A 595 8.02 -18.69 16.96
CA VAL A 595 8.28 -20.11 16.74
C VAL A 595 9.12 -20.20 15.48
N ALA A 596 10.37 -20.55 15.62
CA ALA A 596 11.20 -20.89 14.46
C ALA A 596 10.48 -21.98 13.66
N PRO A 597 10.40 -21.86 12.33
CA PRO A 597 9.85 -22.92 11.50
C PRO A 597 10.56 -24.25 11.79
N PRO A 598 9.90 -25.39 11.55
CA PRO A 598 10.42 -26.68 11.89
C PRO A 598 11.86 -26.85 11.40
N ALA A 599 12.76 -27.20 12.31
CA ALA A 599 14.16 -27.39 12.02
C ALA A 599 14.36 -28.38 10.87
N GLY A 600 15.19 -28.04 9.90
CA GLY A 600 15.56 -28.97 8.81
C GLY A 600 15.37 -28.43 7.39
N ALA A 601 15.32 -27.11 7.20
CA ALA A 601 15.25 -26.53 5.85
C ALA A 601 16.55 -26.86 5.06
N THR A 602 16.38 -27.51 3.92
CA THR A 602 17.46 -27.81 2.99
C THR A 602 17.75 -26.56 2.14
N ARG A 603 18.99 -26.12 2.06
CA ARG A 603 19.41 -24.98 1.23
C ARG A 603 19.44 -25.36 -0.25
N LEU A 604 19.13 -24.39 -1.13
CA LEU A 604 19.27 -24.51 -2.57
C LEU A 604 20.74 -24.63 -3.01
#